data_9c7eab389548805585ca3d0d41371d53
#
_entry.id   9c7eab389548805585ca3d0d41371d53
#
_cell.length_a   1.000
_cell.length_b   1.000
_cell.length_c   1.000
_cell.angle_alpha   90.00
_cell.angle_beta   90.00
_cell.angle_gamma   90.00
#
_symmetry.space_group_name_H-M   'P 1'
#
loop_
_entity.id
_entity.type
_entity.pdbx_description
1 polymer ?
#
loop_
_entity_poly.entity_id
_entity_poly.type
_entity_poly.pdbx_seq_one_letter_code
_entity_poly.pdbx_strand_id
1 'polypeptide(L)'
;MEKSATPTTSKSTSKKKKTGERTYVLDTSVLLSDPSAVFRFAEHQVVLPVVVISELEKKRHDPEIGYFARQALRNLDELRSKHERLDFPIAVGEGGSLRVELNHSNQSVLPSGLQLGDNDSRILSVALNLANEGLEVTVVSKDLPMRVKAASVGLAAEEYRAELAPESGWTGIAEIA
;
A
#
# COMPACT_ATOMS: atom_id res chain seq x y z
N MET A 1 11.59 -21.95 53.52
CA MET A 1 10.55 -22.25 52.49
C MET A 1 10.64 -21.20 51.40
N GLU A 2 11.37 -21.51 50.39
CA GLU A 2 11.54 -20.64 49.20
C GLU A 2 10.45 -20.95 48.20
N LYS A 3 9.71 -19.93 47.78
CA LYS A 3 8.84 -20.01 46.61
C LYS A 3 9.54 -19.35 45.46
N SER A 4 10.07 -20.15 44.54
CA SER A 4 10.61 -19.69 43.29
C SER A 4 9.47 -19.28 42.36
N ALA A 5 9.46 -18.02 41.92
CA ALA A 5 8.61 -17.55 40.87
C ALA A 5 9.33 -17.74 39.53
N THR A 6 8.75 -18.55 38.67
CA THR A 6 9.20 -18.70 37.27
C THR A 6 8.76 -17.50 36.43
N PRO A 7 9.64 -16.89 35.66
CA PRO A 7 9.22 -15.82 34.76
C PRO A 7 8.59 -16.44 33.51
N THR A 8 7.37 -16.03 33.22
CA THR A 8 6.66 -16.39 31.99
C THR A 8 7.29 -15.61 30.81
N THR A 9 8.00 -16.32 29.98
CA THR A 9 8.56 -15.75 28.77
C THR A 9 7.45 -15.63 27.75
N SER A 10 7.00 -14.44 27.49
CA SER A 10 6.13 -14.15 26.36
C SER A 10 6.95 -14.29 25.07
N LYS A 11 6.71 -15.37 24.33
CA LYS A 11 7.25 -15.55 22.99
C LYS A 11 6.58 -14.55 22.05
N SER A 12 7.26 -13.48 21.73
CA SER A 12 6.93 -12.66 20.57
C SER A 12 7.21 -13.49 19.33
N THR A 13 6.16 -13.93 18.66
CA THR A 13 6.28 -14.58 17.35
C THR A 13 6.64 -13.50 16.32
N SER A 14 7.92 -13.26 16.13
CA SER A 14 8.41 -12.53 14.97
C SER A 14 8.08 -13.38 13.73
N LYS A 15 7.10 -12.94 12.94
CA LYS A 15 6.84 -13.52 11.62
C LYS A 15 8.13 -13.40 10.80
N LYS A 16 8.77 -14.52 10.49
CA LYS A 16 9.89 -14.56 9.56
C LYS A 16 9.45 -13.92 8.25
N LYS A 17 10.10 -12.81 7.90
CA LYS A 17 9.96 -12.15 6.62
C LYS A 17 10.32 -13.15 5.53
N LYS A 18 9.35 -13.47 4.65
CA LYS A 18 9.63 -14.30 3.49
C LYS A 18 10.61 -13.53 2.61
N THR A 19 11.76 -14.13 2.30
CA THR A 19 12.73 -13.56 1.38
C THR A 19 12.08 -13.30 0.03
N GLY A 20 12.11 -12.03 -0.45
CA GLY A 20 11.52 -11.61 -1.72
C GLY A 20 10.13 -10.97 -1.63
N GLU A 21 9.52 -10.90 -0.46
CA GLU A 21 8.25 -10.21 -0.29
C GLU A 21 8.45 -8.70 -0.29
N ARG A 22 7.73 -8.01 -1.18
CA ARG A 22 7.74 -6.54 -1.29
C ARG A 22 6.48 -5.95 -0.68
N THR A 23 6.58 -4.69 -0.29
CA THR A 23 5.45 -3.88 0.17
C THR A 23 5.20 -2.76 -0.83
N TYR A 24 4.03 -2.76 -1.43
CA TYR A 24 3.61 -1.76 -2.38
C TYR A 24 2.67 -0.78 -1.71
N VAL A 25 3.07 0.48 -1.68
CA VAL A 25 2.22 1.59 -1.20
C VAL A 25 1.59 2.23 -2.42
N LEU A 26 0.25 2.17 -2.51
CA LEU A 26 -0.49 2.67 -3.66
C LEU A 26 -0.93 4.11 -3.45
N ASP A 27 -0.70 4.92 -4.47
CA ASP A 27 -1.26 6.26 -4.61
C ASP A 27 -2.71 6.17 -5.14
N THR A 28 -3.49 7.20 -4.88
CA THR A 28 -4.89 7.30 -5.32
C THR A 28 -5.05 7.14 -6.83
N SER A 29 -4.12 7.66 -7.62
CA SER A 29 -4.14 7.57 -9.08
C SER A 29 -4.21 6.14 -9.60
N VAL A 30 -3.65 5.18 -8.86
CA VAL A 30 -3.70 3.75 -9.21
C VAL A 30 -5.13 3.23 -9.20
N LEU A 31 -5.86 3.49 -8.11
CA LEU A 31 -7.25 3.02 -7.96
C LEU A 31 -8.23 3.78 -8.87
N LEU A 32 -7.91 5.01 -9.23
CA LEU A 32 -8.70 5.78 -10.20
C LEU A 32 -8.48 5.30 -11.64
N SER A 33 -7.37 4.64 -11.93
CA SER A 33 -7.14 4.01 -13.23
C SER A 33 -7.58 2.56 -13.29
N ASP A 34 -7.47 1.84 -12.17
CA ASP A 34 -7.87 0.44 -12.03
C ASP A 34 -8.42 0.18 -10.62
N PRO A 35 -9.73 0.19 -10.45
CA PRO A 35 -10.36 -0.05 -9.14
C PRO A 35 -10.04 -1.41 -8.53
N SER A 36 -9.61 -2.37 -9.33
CA SER A 36 -9.23 -3.72 -8.89
C SER A 36 -7.73 -3.90 -8.68
N ALA A 37 -6.97 -2.81 -8.71
CA ALA A 37 -5.49 -2.86 -8.61
C ALA A 37 -5.00 -3.58 -7.36
N VAL A 38 -5.71 -3.49 -6.23
CA VAL A 38 -5.32 -4.13 -4.97
C VAL A 38 -5.21 -5.65 -5.07
N PHE A 39 -5.81 -6.27 -6.07
CA PHE A 39 -5.77 -7.72 -6.30
C PHE A 39 -4.65 -8.16 -7.25
N ARG A 40 -3.84 -7.24 -7.77
CA ARG A 40 -2.92 -7.48 -8.87
C ARG A 40 -1.44 -7.49 -8.49
N PHE A 41 -1.13 -7.61 -7.21
CA PHE A 41 0.25 -7.57 -6.71
C PHE A 41 0.78 -8.94 -6.26
N ALA A 42 0.28 -10.01 -6.85
CA ALA A 42 0.72 -11.39 -6.61
C ALA A 42 0.82 -11.71 -5.11
N GLU A 43 1.93 -12.30 -4.68
CA GLU A 43 2.18 -12.68 -3.28
C GLU A 43 2.61 -11.51 -2.38
N HIS A 44 2.70 -10.31 -2.91
CA HIS A 44 3.23 -9.15 -2.18
C HIS A 44 2.19 -8.47 -1.29
N GLN A 45 2.66 -7.63 -0.40
CA GLN A 45 1.82 -6.83 0.48
C GLN A 45 1.42 -5.53 -0.20
N VAL A 46 0.14 -5.22 -0.16
CA VAL A 46 -0.41 -3.94 -0.61
C VAL A 46 -0.80 -3.12 0.61
N VAL A 47 -0.33 -1.90 0.67
CA VAL A 47 -0.66 -0.93 1.72
C VAL A 47 -1.37 0.26 1.09
N LEU A 48 -2.57 0.54 1.59
CA LEU A 48 -3.31 1.74 1.26
C LEU A 48 -3.24 2.73 2.43
N PRO A 49 -2.54 3.85 2.29
CA PRO A 49 -2.67 4.94 3.26
C PRO A 49 -4.12 5.40 3.37
N VAL A 50 -4.59 5.67 4.59
CA VAL A 50 -6.00 6.06 4.80
C VAL A 50 -6.38 7.33 4.01
N VAL A 51 -5.42 8.21 3.75
CA VAL A 51 -5.65 9.40 2.93
C VAL A 51 -6.12 9.07 1.51
N VAL A 52 -5.71 7.93 0.97
CA VAL A 52 -6.18 7.45 -0.35
C VAL A 52 -7.68 7.21 -0.33
N ILE A 53 -8.20 6.61 0.74
CA ILE A 53 -9.64 6.40 0.89
C ILE A 53 -10.39 7.73 0.96
N SER A 54 -9.86 8.69 1.70
CA SER A 54 -10.44 10.04 1.79
C SER A 54 -10.45 10.75 0.43
N GLU A 55 -9.41 10.58 -0.37
CA GLU A 55 -9.37 11.13 -1.73
C GLU A 55 -10.37 10.47 -2.67
N LEU A 56 -10.51 9.15 -2.59
CA LEU A 56 -11.53 8.42 -3.36
C LEU A 56 -12.94 8.93 -3.02
N GLU A 57 -13.20 9.15 -1.74
CA GLU A 57 -14.47 9.70 -1.29
C GLU A 57 -14.74 11.07 -1.89
N LYS A 58 -13.77 11.95 -1.91
CA LYS A 58 -13.91 13.30 -2.50
C LYS A 58 -14.17 13.25 -4.00
N LYS A 59 -13.65 12.26 -4.68
CA LYS A 59 -13.74 12.13 -6.15
C LYS A 59 -14.94 11.31 -6.64
N ARG A 60 -15.73 10.74 -5.74
CA ARG A 60 -16.85 9.86 -6.12
C ARG A 60 -17.95 10.54 -6.94
N HIS A 61 -18.03 11.87 -6.91
CA HIS A 61 -19.00 12.65 -7.68
C HIS A 61 -18.39 13.37 -8.89
N ASP A 62 -17.11 13.14 -9.16
CA ASP A 62 -16.46 13.68 -10.34
C ASP A 62 -17.11 13.11 -11.62
N PRO A 63 -17.42 13.94 -12.64
CA PRO A 63 -18.08 13.47 -13.86
C PRO A 63 -17.25 12.47 -14.67
N GLU A 64 -15.93 12.57 -14.62
CA GLU A 64 -15.03 11.72 -15.43
C GLU A 64 -14.53 10.50 -14.68
N ILE A 65 -14.06 10.69 -13.44
CA ILE A 65 -13.37 9.65 -12.66
C ILE A 65 -14.20 9.10 -11.51
N GLY A 66 -15.37 9.70 -11.23
CA GLY A 66 -16.23 9.30 -10.10
C GLY A 66 -16.67 7.84 -10.17
N TYR A 67 -16.90 7.31 -11.36
CA TYR A 67 -17.22 5.89 -11.53
C TYR A 67 -16.10 4.99 -10.97
N PHE A 68 -14.85 5.28 -11.28
CA PHE A 68 -13.71 4.51 -10.80
C PHE A 68 -13.54 4.66 -9.28
N ALA A 69 -13.71 5.86 -8.75
CA ALA A 69 -13.67 6.11 -7.31
C ALA A 69 -14.74 5.30 -6.57
N ARG A 70 -15.97 5.30 -7.05
CA ARG A 70 -17.06 4.52 -6.47
C ARG A 70 -16.80 3.02 -6.56
N GLN A 71 -16.27 2.55 -7.68
CA GLN A 71 -15.95 1.13 -7.85
C GLN A 71 -14.81 0.68 -6.92
N ALA A 72 -13.78 1.49 -6.76
CA ALA A 72 -12.70 1.21 -5.81
C ALA A 72 -13.21 1.13 -4.36
N LEU A 73 -14.05 2.09 -3.96
CA LEU A 73 -14.66 2.08 -2.62
C LEU A 73 -15.57 0.88 -2.41
N ARG A 74 -16.31 0.47 -3.44
CA ARG A 74 -17.15 -0.74 -3.38
C ARG A 74 -16.32 -2.00 -3.21
N ASN A 75 -15.21 -2.12 -3.91
CA ASN A 75 -14.29 -3.25 -3.76
C ASN A 75 -13.74 -3.34 -2.32
N LEU A 76 -13.38 -2.20 -1.74
CA LEU A 76 -12.92 -2.14 -0.36
C LEU A 76 -14.04 -2.49 0.64
N ASP A 77 -15.26 -2.06 0.38
CA ASP A 77 -16.43 -2.39 1.22
C ASP A 77 -16.75 -3.89 1.20
N GLU A 78 -16.64 -4.53 0.05
CA GLU A 78 -16.79 -5.98 -0.07
C GLU A 78 -15.73 -6.73 0.74
N LEU A 79 -14.49 -6.28 0.72
CA LEU A 79 -13.42 -6.84 1.56
C LEU A 79 -13.71 -6.64 3.06
N ARG A 80 -14.19 -5.45 3.42
CA ARG A 80 -14.59 -5.15 4.80
C ARG A 80 -15.69 -6.10 5.27
N SER A 81 -16.68 -6.36 4.45
CA SER A 81 -17.79 -7.25 4.85
C SER A 81 -17.35 -8.71 5.05
N LYS A 82 -16.29 -9.13 4.39
CA LYS A 82 -15.73 -10.48 4.54
C LYS A 82 -14.76 -10.62 5.73
N HIS A 83 -14.04 -9.55 6.05
CA HIS A 83 -12.92 -9.59 6.99
C HIS A 83 -13.11 -8.72 8.23
N GLU A 84 -14.22 -7.99 8.34
CA GLU A 84 -14.59 -7.07 9.42
C GLU A 84 -13.68 -5.86 9.58
N ARG A 85 -12.36 -6.03 9.49
CA ARG A 85 -11.37 -4.96 9.62
C ARG A 85 -10.40 -4.98 8.44
N LEU A 86 -9.96 -3.79 8.02
CA LEU A 86 -8.99 -3.61 6.95
C LEU A 86 -7.65 -3.02 7.42
N ASP A 87 -7.53 -2.66 8.69
CA ASP A 87 -6.29 -2.13 9.29
C ASP A 87 -5.28 -3.23 9.67
N PHE A 88 -5.67 -4.48 9.52
CA PHE A 88 -4.79 -5.65 9.58
C PHE A 88 -4.64 -6.26 8.19
N PRO A 89 -3.51 -6.92 7.91
CA PRO A 89 -3.35 -7.62 6.64
C PRO A 89 -4.42 -8.67 6.42
N ILE A 90 -5.12 -8.57 5.30
CA ILE A 90 -6.10 -9.56 4.84
C ILE A 90 -5.62 -10.20 3.56
N ALA A 91 -5.96 -11.47 3.36
CA ALA A 91 -5.59 -12.18 2.14
C ALA A 91 -6.34 -11.60 0.92
N VAL A 92 -5.59 -11.28 -0.13
CA VAL A 92 -6.13 -10.82 -1.41
C VAL A 92 -5.38 -11.47 -2.56
N GLY A 93 -6.07 -11.73 -3.66
CA GLY A 93 -5.45 -12.33 -4.85
C GLY A 93 -4.80 -13.68 -4.55
N GLU A 94 -3.65 -13.93 -5.16
CA GLU A 94 -2.92 -15.19 -5.07
C GLU A 94 -1.77 -15.11 -4.05
N GLY A 95 -2.10 -15.26 -2.78
CA GLY A 95 -1.10 -15.28 -1.70
C GLY A 95 -0.64 -13.90 -1.23
N GLY A 96 -1.20 -12.84 -1.77
CA GLY A 96 -0.92 -11.48 -1.35
C GLY A 96 -1.75 -11.04 -0.15
N SER A 97 -1.48 -9.84 0.34
CA SER A 97 -2.22 -9.21 1.42
C SER A 97 -2.51 -7.75 1.14
N LEU A 98 -3.58 -7.26 1.75
CA LEU A 98 -3.95 -5.83 1.73
C LEU A 98 -4.18 -5.37 3.16
N ARG A 99 -3.73 -4.18 3.47
CA ARG A 99 -4.16 -3.44 4.66
C ARG A 99 -4.31 -1.96 4.37
N VAL A 100 -5.23 -1.34 5.09
CA VAL A 100 -5.32 0.12 5.17
C VAL A 100 -4.43 0.59 6.30
N GLU A 101 -3.51 1.49 6.02
CA GLU A 101 -2.59 2.02 7.00
C GLU A 101 -3.15 3.30 7.61
N LEU A 102 -3.45 3.24 8.90
CA LEU A 102 -4.01 4.35 9.67
C LEU A 102 -2.92 5.22 10.32
N ASN A 103 -1.75 4.66 10.49
CA ASN A 103 -0.63 5.27 11.19
C ASN A 103 0.53 5.54 10.22
N HIS A 104 1.76 5.61 10.74
CA HIS A 104 2.96 5.87 9.94
C HIS A 104 2.92 7.21 9.21
N SER A 105 2.17 8.17 9.75
CA SER A 105 1.95 9.50 9.14
C SER A 105 2.93 10.56 9.64
N ASN A 106 3.99 10.17 10.36
CA ASN A 106 4.99 11.10 10.84
C ASN A 106 5.76 11.73 9.68
N GLN A 107 5.44 12.98 9.38
CA GLN A 107 6.08 13.72 8.29
C GLN A 107 7.50 14.21 8.62
N SER A 108 7.94 14.11 9.87
CA SER A 108 9.31 14.50 10.24
C SER A 108 10.39 13.65 9.56
N VAL A 109 10.04 12.48 9.05
CA VAL A 109 10.94 11.62 8.25
C VAL A 109 11.20 12.19 6.85
N LEU A 110 10.35 13.10 6.37
CA LEU A 110 10.50 13.75 5.08
C LEU A 110 11.43 14.97 5.19
N PRO A 111 12.19 15.29 4.13
CA PRO A 111 12.86 16.57 4.02
C PRO A 111 11.89 17.74 4.16
N SER A 112 12.34 18.87 4.71
CA SER A 112 11.47 20.03 4.96
C SER A 112 10.71 20.51 3.72
N GLY A 113 11.31 20.38 2.54
CA GLY A 113 10.65 20.72 1.27
C GLY A 113 9.46 19.86 0.90
N LEU A 114 9.29 18.71 1.57
CA LEU A 114 8.17 17.77 1.35
C LEU A 114 7.23 17.69 2.56
N GLN A 115 7.47 18.46 3.60
CA GLN A 115 6.59 18.51 4.79
C GLN A 115 5.43 19.49 4.57
N LEU A 116 4.72 19.35 3.46
CA LEU A 116 3.69 20.28 3.02
C LEU A 116 2.30 19.98 3.60
N GLY A 117 2.13 18.81 4.23
CA GLY A 117 0.83 18.37 4.76
C GLY A 117 -0.21 18.05 3.69
N ASP A 118 0.16 18.04 2.42
CA ASP A 118 -0.70 17.60 1.33
C ASP A 118 -0.82 16.07 1.27
N ASN A 119 -1.69 15.59 0.40
CA ASN A 119 -1.96 14.15 0.31
C ASN A 119 -0.74 13.37 -0.21
N ASP A 120 0.01 13.92 -1.15
CA ASP A 120 1.24 13.30 -1.65
C ASP A 120 2.27 13.13 -0.52
N SER A 121 2.48 14.16 0.28
CA SER A 121 3.39 14.11 1.43
C SER A 121 2.93 13.08 2.46
N ARG A 122 1.64 12.94 2.67
CA ARG A 122 1.09 11.92 3.59
C ARG A 122 1.34 10.50 3.08
N ILE A 123 1.16 10.25 1.80
CA ILE A 123 1.43 8.95 1.18
C ILE A 123 2.93 8.65 1.27
N LEU A 124 3.79 9.61 0.94
CA LEU A 124 5.25 9.45 1.03
C LEU A 124 5.72 9.21 2.47
N SER A 125 5.11 9.88 3.45
CA SER A 125 5.46 9.65 4.85
C SER A 125 5.13 8.23 5.31
N VAL A 126 3.99 7.68 4.90
CA VAL A 126 3.66 6.28 5.17
C VAL A 126 4.72 5.36 4.56
N ALA A 127 5.04 5.54 3.30
CA ALA A 127 6.02 4.71 2.60
C ALA A 127 7.40 4.77 3.25
N LEU A 128 7.86 5.97 3.57
CA LEU A 128 9.19 6.16 4.16
C LEU A 128 9.28 5.64 5.60
N ASN A 129 8.23 5.82 6.40
CA ASN A 129 8.16 5.24 7.75
C ASN A 129 8.22 3.70 7.70
N LEU A 130 7.48 3.08 6.77
CA LEU A 130 7.54 1.63 6.57
C LEU A 130 8.91 1.15 6.11
N ALA A 131 9.56 1.88 5.20
CA ALA A 131 10.92 1.58 4.77
C ALA A 131 11.92 1.67 5.93
N ASN A 132 11.78 2.67 6.81
CA ASN A 132 12.60 2.83 8.00
C ASN A 132 12.41 1.69 9.03
N GLU A 133 11.29 1.01 8.99
CA GLU A 133 11.05 -0.21 9.78
C GLU A 133 11.69 -1.47 9.17
N GLY A 134 12.36 -1.33 8.04
CA GLY A 134 13.08 -2.42 7.39
C GLY A 134 12.26 -3.18 6.33
N LEU A 135 11.09 -2.66 5.94
CA LEU A 135 10.33 -3.22 4.83
C LEU A 135 10.92 -2.78 3.49
N GLU A 136 10.81 -3.66 2.49
CA GLU A 136 11.19 -3.34 1.11
C GLU A 136 9.99 -2.68 0.43
N VAL A 137 9.99 -1.34 0.41
CA VAL A 137 8.84 -0.52 -0.02
C VAL A 137 9.04 0.02 -1.42
N THR A 138 7.99 -0.10 -2.23
CA THR A 138 7.88 0.54 -3.54
C THR A 138 6.59 1.38 -3.56
N VAL A 139 6.72 2.64 -3.92
CA VAL A 139 5.56 3.51 -4.18
C VAL A 139 5.08 3.28 -5.60
N VAL A 140 3.80 3.00 -5.76
CA VAL A 140 3.18 2.78 -7.07
C VAL A 140 2.23 3.93 -7.37
N SER A 141 2.43 4.60 -8.49
CA SER A 141 1.63 5.75 -8.91
C SER A 141 1.57 5.87 -10.42
N LYS A 142 0.50 6.43 -10.93
CA LYS A 142 0.40 6.87 -12.33
C LYS A 142 0.85 8.31 -12.50
N ASP A 143 1.03 9.02 -11.40
CA ASP A 143 1.43 10.42 -11.40
C ASP A 143 2.96 10.55 -11.44
N LEU A 144 3.50 11.10 -12.51
CA LEU A 144 4.94 11.28 -12.69
C LEU A 144 5.58 12.11 -11.55
N PRO A 145 5.04 13.28 -11.16
CA PRO A 145 5.61 14.03 -10.04
C PRO A 145 5.69 13.23 -8.75
N MET A 146 4.70 12.39 -8.46
CA MET A 146 4.70 11.53 -7.28
C MET A 146 5.87 10.54 -7.31
N ARG A 147 6.14 9.91 -8.45
CA ARG A 147 7.25 8.99 -8.60
C ARG A 147 8.61 9.70 -8.47
N VAL A 148 8.72 10.90 -9.01
CA VAL A 148 9.93 11.72 -8.86
C VAL A 148 10.18 12.10 -7.39
N LYS A 149 9.15 12.52 -6.68
CA LYS A 149 9.22 12.82 -5.24
C LYS A 149 9.64 11.59 -4.43
N ALA A 150 9.05 10.44 -4.69
CA ALA A 150 9.39 9.19 -4.02
C ALA A 150 10.87 8.82 -4.24
N ALA A 151 11.34 8.86 -5.47
CA ALA A 151 12.73 8.60 -5.80
C ALA A 151 13.68 9.61 -5.12
N SER A 152 13.26 10.85 -4.97
CA SER A 152 14.05 11.92 -4.34
C SER A 152 14.31 11.69 -2.85
N VAL A 153 13.48 10.89 -2.18
CA VAL A 153 13.68 10.52 -0.76
C VAL A 153 14.24 9.11 -0.61
N GLY A 154 14.71 8.50 -1.69
CA GLY A 154 15.34 7.18 -1.66
C GLY A 154 14.37 6.00 -1.70
N LEU A 155 13.11 6.22 -2.00
CA LEU A 155 12.13 5.15 -2.19
C LEU A 155 12.16 4.62 -3.62
N ALA A 156 11.98 3.32 -3.78
CA ALA A 156 11.67 2.75 -5.09
C ALA A 156 10.29 3.25 -5.54
N ALA A 157 10.16 3.56 -6.82
CA ALA A 157 8.91 4.04 -7.40
C ALA A 157 8.66 3.36 -8.75
N GLU A 158 7.43 2.94 -8.96
CA GLU A 158 7.01 2.29 -10.20
C GLU A 158 5.74 2.92 -10.75
N GLU A 159 5.66 3.01 -12.08
CA GLU A 159 4.43 3.37 -12.74
C GLU A 159 3.47 2.17 -12.75
N TYR A 160 2.23 2.40 -12.33
CA TYR A 160 1.22 1.36 -12.41
C TYR A 160 0.77 1.14 -13.84
N ARG A 161 0.83 -0.11 -14.27
CA ARG A 161 0.29 -0.58 -15.55
C ARG A 161 -0.41 -1.90 -15.30
N ALA A 162 -1.70 -1.96 -15.57
CA ALA A 162 -2.50 -3.17 -15.32
C ALA A 162 -1.95 -4.38 -16.10
N GLU A 163 -1.48 -4.16 -17.31
CA GLU A 163 -0.89 -5.19 -18.19
C GLU A 163 0.49 -5.64 -17.71
N LEU A 164 1.15 -4.83 -16.89
CA LEU A 164 2.50 -5.07 -16.38
C LEU A 164 2.52 -5.25 -14.86
N ALA A 165 1.35 -5.44 -14.25
CA ALA A 165 1.28 -5.73 -12.83
C ALA A 165 2.16 -6.95 -12.52
N PRO A 166 2.93 -6.95 -11.41
CA PRO A 166 3.84 -8.04 -11.09
C PRO A 166 3.03 -9.29 -10.73
N GLU A 167 2.75 -10.11 -11.72
CA GLU A 167 2.17 -11.43 -11.54
C GLU A 167 3.25 -12.48 -11.49
N SER A 168 3.11 -13.41 -10.54
CA SER A 168 3.97 -14.57 -10.47
C SER A 168 3.83 -15.41 -11.75
N GLY A 169 4.94 -15.58 -12.47
CA GLY A 169 4.97 -16.33 -13.72
C GLY A 169 4.63 -15.55 -14.97
N TRP A 170 4.35 -14.25 -14.86
CA TRP A 170 4.13 -13.43 -16.03
C TRP A 170 5.46 -13.07 -16.69
N THR A 171 5.63 -13.43 -17.95
CA THR A 171 6.90 -13.23 -18.67
C THR A 171 7.02 -11.90 -19.40
N GLY A 172 6.03 -11.06 -19.33
CA GLY A 172 6.06 -9.74 -19.95
C GLY A 172 6.06 -9.72 -21.46
N ILE A 173 5.82 -10.84 -22.07
CA ILE A 173 5.75 -10.92 -23.51
C ILE A 173 4.34 -10.61 -23.97
N ALA A 174 3.99 -9.38 -23.93
CA ALA A 174 2.92 -8.91 -24.79
C ALA A 174 3.50 -8.66 -26.16
N GLU A 175 3.62 -9.68 -26.90
CA GLU A 175 3.87 -9.57 -28.33
C GLU A 175 2.62 -9.04 -28.99
N ILE A 176 2.54 -7.75 -29.06
CA ILE A 176 1.56 -7.12 -29.95
C ILE A 176 2.26 -6.89 -31.27
N ALA A 177 1.92 -7.69 -32.19
CA ALA A 177 2.30 -7.42 -33.54
C ALA A 177 1.68 -6.09 -34.01
#